data_97a086764e6fea4d99d40505e93c5f45
#
_entry.id   97a086764e6fea4d99d40505e93c5f45
#
_cell.length_a   1.000
_cell.length_b   1.000
_cell.length_c   1.000
_cell.angle_alpha   90.00
_cell.angle_beta   90.00
_cell.angle_gamma   90.00
#
_symmetry.space_group_name_H-M   'P 1'
#
loop_
_entity.id
_entity.type
_entity.pdbx_description
1 polymer ?
#
loop_
_entity_poly.entity_id
_entity_poly.type
_entity_poly.pdbx_seq_one_letter_code
_entity_poly.pdbx_strand_id
1 'polypeptide(L)'
;IGDQDSLHADVDVFVKIYNALKKEGINNFKTYFGDVSLFQEFINVLDIPDLWKKSLLEKFWNEEEFKVLLDEISKKNIKNDKFAERVYSLDIDSALELVRGTINSSDGSFFAGRSLEEITDRLRKKGESYSLKPLSDSTKKLITEFLSIKDEPSLAISKLRKLCKSL
;
A
#
# COMPACT_ATOMS: atom_id res chain seq x y z
N ILE A 1 -23.49 7.10 -23.32
CA ILE A 1 -23.18 7.29 -21.90
C ILE A 1 -21.77 6.75 -21.71
N GLY A 2 -20.82 7.61 -21.35
CA GLY A 2 -19.41 7.29 -21.16
C GLY A 2 -18.56 7.78 -22.33
N ASP A 3 -17.81 8.87 -22.08
CA ASP A 3 -16.77 9.31 -23.00
C ASP A 3 -15.65 8.28 -22.97
N GLN A 4 -15.13 7.90 -24.13
CA GLN A 4 -14.03 6.93 -24.23
C GLN A 4 -12.68 7.59 -23.90
N ASP A 5 -12.63 8.93 -23.88
CA ASP A 5 -11.46 9.70 -23.47
C ASP A 5 -11.60 10.09 -21.98
N SER A 6 -10.99 9.29 -21.10
CA SER A 6 -11.04 9.48 -19.65
C SER A 6 -10.52 10.86 -19.23
N LEU A 7 -9.48 11.39 -19.89
CA LEU A 7 -8.90 12.68 -19.55
C LEU A 7 -9.90 13.83 -19.83
N HIS A 8 -10.59 13.80 -20.96
CA HIS A 8 -11.64 14.76 -21.28
C HIS A 8 -12.79 14.70 -20.28
N ALA A 9 -13.21 13.49 -19.89
CA ALA A 9 -14.27 13.30 -18.92
C ALA A 9 -13.90 13.88 -17.54
N ASP A 10 -12.67 13.66 -17.08
CA ASP A 10 -12.17 14.18 -15.81
C ASP A 10 -12.09 15.71 -15.82
N VAL A 11 -11.59 16.30 -16.91
CA VAL A 11 -11.55 17.76 -17.08
C VAL A 11 -12.96 18.35 -17.09
N ASP A 12 -13.90 17.73 -17.80
CA ASP A 12 -15.29 18.16 -17.87
C ASP A 12 -15.97 18.16 -16.49
N VAL A 13 -15.78 17.09 -15.72
CA VAL A 13 -16.30 16.97 -14.35
C VAL A 13 -15.72 18.07 -13.47
N PHE A 14 -14.40 18.26 -13.52
CA PHE A 14 -13.73 19.31 -12.76
C PHE A 14 -14.28 20.71 -13.11
N VAL A 15 -14.34 21.04 -14.39
CA VAL A 15 -14.83 22.35 -14.86
C VAL A 15 -16.28 22.60 -14.44
N LYS A 16 -17.14 21.58 -14.51
CA LYS A 16 -18.55 21.68 -14.08
C LYS A 16 -18.66 21.97 -12.58
N ILE A 17 -17.90 21.24 -11.75
CA ILE A 17 -17.87 21.46 -10.29
C ILE A 17 -17.32 22.86 -9.98
N TYR A 18 -16.20 23.23 -10.60
CA TYR A 18 -15.60 24.55 -10.42
C TYR A 18 -16.59 25.68 -10.74
N ASN A 19 -17.25 25.60 -11.88
CA ASN A 19 -18.23 26.59 -12.30
C ASN A 19 -19.48 26.62 -11.40
N ALA A 20 -19.94 25.48 -10.91
CA ALA A 20 -21.04 25.41 -9.95
C ALA A 20 -20.70 26.13 -8.65
N LEU A 21 -19.52 25.87 -8.07
CA LEU A 21 -19.04 26.54 -6.85
C LEU A 21 -18.96 28.08 -7.05
N LYS A 22 -18.42 28.51 -8.19
CA LYS A 22 -18.34 29.94 -8.53
C LYS A 22 -19.71 30.58 -8.64
N LYS A 23 -20.67 29.89 -9.27
CA LYS A 23 -22.05 30.37 -9.45
C LYS A 23 -22.77 30.53 -8.10
N GLU A 24 -22.47 29.64 -7.14
CA GLU A 24 -23.01 29.73 -5.78
C GLU A 24 -22.26 30.75 -4.89
N GLY A 25 -21.35 31.54 -5.48
CA GLY A 25 -20.61 32.57 -4.74
C GLY A 25 -19.44 32.07 -3.91
N ILE A 26 -19.10 30.78 -4.00
CA ILE A 26 -17.96 30.21 -3.31
C ILE A 26 -16.69 30.52 -4.11
N ASN A 27 -15.95 31.54 -3.69
CA ASN A 27 -14.79 32.04 -4.43
C ASN A 27 -13.44 31.69 -3.79
N ASN A 28 -13.45 31.30 -2.52
CA ASN A 28 -12.24 30.99 -1.76
C ASN A 28 -12.17 29.50 -1.43
N PHE A 29 -11.68 28.70 -2.38
CA PHE A 29 -11.45 27.26 -2.20
C PHE A 29 -10.13 26.84 -2.84
N LYS A 30 -9.54 25.76 -2.33
CA LYS A 30 -8.36 25.11 -2.88
C LYS A 30 -8.76 23.77 -3.49
N THR A 31 -8.20 23.45 -4.64
CA THR A 31 -8.38 22.16 -5.30
C THR A 31 -7.10 21.37 -5.18
N TYR A 32 -7.24 20.10 -4.80
CA TYR A 32 -6.14 19.14 -4.77
C TYR A 32 -6.37 18.10 -5.85
N PHE A 33 -5.36 17.86 -6.64
CA PHE A 33 -5.33 16.79 -7.63
C PHE A 33 -4.40 15.69 -7.13
N GLY A 34 -4.86 14.46 -7.21
CA GLY A 34 -4.06 13.27 -6.93
C GLY A 34 -4.24 12.24 -8.03
N ASP A 35 -3.18 11.57 -8.39
CA ASP A 35 -3.19 10.46 -9.33
C ASP A 35 -2.60 9.22 -8.65
N VAL A 36 -3.46 8.23 -8.43
CA VAL A 36 -3.08 6.96 -7.79
C VAL A 36 -2.16 6.15 -8.68
N SER A 37 -2.30 6.28 -10.01
CA SER A 37 -1.45 5.56 -10.95
C SER A 37 0.01 5.98 -10.83
N LEU A 38 0.29 7.25 -10.55
CA LEU A 38 1.65 7.74 -10.29
C LEU A 38 2.28 7.05 -9.08
N PHE A 39 1.51 6.84 -8.01
CA PHE A 39 2.02 6.12 -6.85
C PHE A 39 2.26 4.64 -7.16
N GLN A 40 1.36 3.99 -7.88
CA GLN A 40 1.51 2.60 -8.29
C GLN A 40 2.78 2.42 -9.14
N GLU A 41 2.97 3.25 -10.17
CA GLU A 41 4.15 3.21 -11.02
C GLU A 41 5.42 3.50 -10.23
N PHE A 42 5.39 4.49 -9.32
CA PHE A 42 6.53 4.79 -8.46
C PHE A 42 6.93 3.58 -7.59
N ILE A 43 5.96 2.91 -6.94
CA ILE A 43 6.24 1.71 -6.14
C ILE A 43 6.75 0.55 -7.02
N ASN A 44 6.19 0.38 -8.22
CA ASN A 44 6.58 -0.70 -9.12
C ASN A 44 8.04 -0.62 -9.59
N VAL A 45 8.57 0.59 -9.80
CA VAL A 45 9.97 0.77 -10.23
C VAL A 45 10.99 0.67 -9.09
N LEU A 46 10.56 0.66 -7.83
CA LEU A 46 11.47 0.48 -6.70
C LEU A 46 12.02 -0.94 -6.66
N ASP A 47 13.33 -1.07 -6.37
CA ASP A 47 13.98 -2.36 -6.12
C ASP A 47 13.69 -2.85 -4.70
N ILE A 48 12.47 -3.31 -4.50
CA ILE A 48 11.98 -3.87 -3.22
C ILE A 48 11.16 -5.14 -3.49
N PRO A 49 11.06 -6.07 -2.50
CA PRO A 49 10.27 -7.28 -2.64
C PRO A 49 8.81 -7.02 -3.02
N ASP A 50 8.25 -7.88 -3.88
CA ASP A 50 6.87 -7.73 -4.35
C ASP A 50 5.83 -7.73 -3.22
N LEU A 51 6.09 -8.49 -2.15
CA LEU A 51 5.24 -8.47 -0.96
C LEU A 51 5.17 -7.06 -0.34
N TRP A 52 6.30 -6.34 -0.30
CA TRP A 52 6.31 -4.96 0.19
C TRP A 52 5.60 -4.01 -0.76
N LYS A 53 5.80 -4.17 -2.09
CA LYS A 53 5.06 -3.38 -3.09
C LYS A 53 3.56 -3.52 -2.88
N LYS A 54 3.08 -4.76 -2.83
CA LYS A 54 1.67 -5.07 -2.62
C LYS A 54 1.13 -4.48 -1.32
N SER A 55 1.86 -4.68 -0.21
CA SER A 55 1.43 -4.19 1.10
C SER A 55 1.36 -2.66 1.16
N LEU A 56 2.32 -1.96 0.54
CA LEU A 56 2.32 -0.50 0.45
C LEU A 56 1.14 0.03 -0.38
N LEU A 57 0.84 -0.63 -1.51
CA LEU A 57 -0.30 -0.27 -2.35
C LEU A 57 -1.64 -0.52 -1.66
N GLU A 58 -1.77 -1.62 -0.92
CA GLU A 58 -2.99 -1.94 -0.16
C GLU A 58 -3.26 -0.93 0.98
N LYS A 59 -2.21 -0.37 1.59
CA LYS A 59 -2.33 0.57 2.71
C LYS A 59 -2.31 2.05 2.31
N PHE A 60 -2.12 2.36 1.05
CA PHE A 60 -1.99 3.73 0.55
C PHE A 60 -3.15 4.65 0.95
N TRP A 61 -4.35 4.11 1.05
CA TRP A 61 -5.57 4.86 1.36
C TRP A 61 -5.70 5.30 2.82
N ASN A 62 -4.93 4.69 3.73
CA ASN A 62 -4.93 5.01 5.14
C ASN A 62 -3.54 5.50 5.55
N GLU A 63 -3.40 6.82 5.70
CA GLU A 63 -2.11 7.47 5.98
C GLU A 63 -1.45 6.95 7.28
N GLU A 64 -2.24 6.67 8.32
CA GLU A 64 -1.71 6.17 9.59
C GLU A 64 -1.20 4.72 9.45
N GLU A 65 -2.01 3.84 8.86
CA GLU A 65 -1.61 2.45 8.62
C GLU A 65 -0.43 2.36 7.65
N PHE A 66 -0.37 3.25 6.67
CA PHE A 66 0.76 3.32 5.74
C PHE A 66 2.06 3.70 6.45
N LYS A 67 2.04 4.70 7.32
CA LYS A 67 3.21 5.10 8.12
C LYS A 67 3.68 3.99 9.05
N VAL A 68 2.74 3.33 9.74
CA VAL A 68 3.05 2.19 10.59
C VAL A 68 3.71 1.07 9.79
N LEU A 69 3.11 0.69 8.66
CA LEU A 69 3.69 -0.33 7.77
C LEU A 69 5.09 0.07 7.29
N LEU A 70 5.27 1.31 6.82
CA LEU A 70 6.55 1.79 6.30
C LEU A 70 7.64 1.73 7.38
N ASP A 71 7.30 2.04 8.62
CA ASP A 71 8.20 1.92 9.77
C ASP A 71 8.50 0.46 10.12
N GLU A 72 7.50 -0.42 10.05
CA GLU A 72 7.67 -1.85 10.34
C GLU A 72 8.59 -2.52 9.32
N ILE A 73 8.35 -2.34 8.02
CA ILE A 73 9.16 -2.97 6.96
C ILE A 73 10.58 -2.38 6.85
N SER A 74 10.82 -1.22 7.47
CA SER A 74 12.15 -0.58 7.54
C SER A 74 12.96 -1.04 8.76
N LYS A 75 12.35 -1.71 9.73
CA LYS A 75 13.05 -2.16 10.94
C LYS A 75 13.81 -3.46 10.69
N LYS A 76 15.07 -3.51 11.12
CA LYS A 76 15.91 -4.71 11.03
C LYS A 76 15.50 -5.84 11.99
N ASN A 77 14.67 -5.54 13.02
CA ASN A 77 14.25 -6.48 14.06
C ASN A 77 12.73 -6.55 14.13
N ILE A 78 12.12 -7.23 13.17
CA ILE A 78 10.73 -7.66 13.30
C ILE A 78 10.72 -8.80 14.32
N LYS A 79 9.89 -8.72 15.36
CA LYS A 79 9.69 -9.86 16.28
C LYS A 79 9.14 -11.03 15.48
N ASN A 80 9.99 -12.04 15.29
CA ASN A 80 9.64 -13.20 14.51
C ASN A 80 8.59 -14.04 15.23
N ASP A 81 7.53 -14.37 14.52
CA ASP A 81 6.55 -15.35 14.94
C ASP A 81 7.00 -16.73 14.42
N LYS A 82 7.60 -17.51 15.32
CA LYS A 82 8.13 -18.84 14.99
C LYS A 82 7.07 -19.78 14.38
N PHE A 83 5.80 -19.59 14.74
CA PHE A 83 4.72 -20.38 14.17
C PHE A 83 4.48 -19.99 12.71
N ALA A 84 4.41 -18.70 12.40
CA ALA A 84 4.27 -18.19 11.04
C ALA A 84 5.47 -18.58 10.17
N GLU A 85 6.71 -18.49 10.68
CA GLU A 85 7.91 -18.98 9.98
C GLU A 85 7.82 -20.48 9.65
N ARG A 86 7.36 -21.30 10.61
CA ARG A 86 7.17 -22.72 10.38
C ARG A 86 6.08 -23.00 9.33
N VAL A 87 4.95 -22.31 9.39
CA VAL A 87 3.87 -22.45 8.40
C VAL A 87 4.37 -22.05 7.01
N TYR A 88 5.19 -21.01 6.89
CA TYR A 88 5.79 -20.57 5.63
C TYR A 88 6.77 -21.60 5.06
N SER A 89 7.57 -22.25 5.90
CA SER A 89 8.60 -23.24 5.47
C SER A 89 8.02 -24.57 4.96
N LEU A 90 6.74 -24.83 5.19
CA LEU A 90 6.07 -26.05 4.76
C LEU A 90 5.42 -25.89 3.38
N ASP A 91 5.21 -27.02 2.69
CA ASP A 91 4.28 -27.07 1.55
C ASP A 91 2.83 -26.73 2.00
N ILE A 92 1.96 -26.49 1.05
CA ILE A 92 0.61 -25.98 1.36
C ILE A 92 -0.22 -26.97 2.17
N ASP A 93 -0.12 -28.26 1.86
CA ASP A 93 -0.93 -29.30 2.51
C ASP A 93 -0.45 -29.52 3.96
N SER A 94 0.85 -29.62 4.16
CA SER A 94 1.45 -29.72 5.50
C SER A 94 1.21 -28.46 6.35
N ALA A 95 1.20 -27.29 5.73
CA ALA A 95 0.87 -26.03 6.40
C ALA A 95 -0.61 -26.02 6.86
N LEU A 96 -1.52 -26.44 6.01
CA LEU A 96 -2.96 -26.57 6.35
C LEU A 96 -3.18 -27.55 7.50
N GLU A 97 -2.50 -28.71 7.49
CA GLU A 97 -2.61 -29.70 8.58
C GLU A 97 -2.07 -29.15 9.91
N LEU A 98 -0.93 -28.45 9.86
CA LEU A 98 -0.32 -27.83 11.05
C LEU A 98 -1.26 -26.80 11.65
N VAL A 99 -1.82 -25.91 10.83
CA VAL A 99 -2.75 -24.86 11.27
C VAL A 99 -4.04 -25.50 11.81
N ARG A 100 -4.60 -26.50 11.13
CA ARG A 100 -5.79 -27.25 11.58
C ARG A 100 -5.57 -27.90 12.95
N GLY A 101 -4.43 -28.56 13.15
CA GLY A 101 -4.08 -29.17 14.43
C GLY A 101 -3.98 -28.16 15.56
N THR A 102 -3.46 -26.98 15.28
CA THR A 102 -3.36 -25.88 16.25
C THR A 102 -4.72 -25.27 16.57
N ILE A 103 -5.60 -25.12 15.57
CA ILE A 103 -6.97 -24.64 15.75
C ILE A 103 -7.77 -25.59 16.62
N ASN A 104 -7.72 -26.89 16.34
CA ASN A 104 -8.47 -27.91 17.08
C ASN A 104 -7.99 -28.07 18.54
N SER A 105 -6.74 -27.73 18.83
CA SER A 105 -6.18 -27.75 20.19
C SER A 105 -6.45 -26.46 20.98
N SER A 106 -6.84 -25.39 20.33
CA SER A 106 -7.22 -24.11 20.94
C SER A 106 -8.76 -24.01 20.99
N ASP A 107 -9.29 -23.41 22.06
CA ASP A 107 -10.73 -23.27 22.34
C ASP A 107 -11.47 -22.44 21.26
N GLY A 108 -11.43 -22.82 20.03
CA GLY A 108 -12.21 -22.36 18.86
C GLY A 108 -12.58 -20.88 18.69
N SER A 109 -12.38 -20.08 19.71
CA SER A 109 -12.81 -18.68 19.80
C SER A 109 -12.00 -17.70 18.96
N PHE A 110 -10.84 -18.11 18.47
CA PHE A 110 -9.88 -17.24 17.76
C PHE A 110 -10.21 -16.99 16.27
N PHE A 111 -11.18 -17.72 15.70
CA PHE A 111 -11.32 -17.82 14.25
C PHE A 111 -12.62 -17.23 13.67
N ALA A 112 -13.23 -16.32 14.38
CA ALA A 112 -14.47 -15.61 14.03
C ALA A 112 -14.71 -15.50 12.49
N GLY A 113 -15.23 -16.56 11.87
CA GLY A 113 -15.76 -16.55 10.51
C GLY A 113 -14.75 -16.67 9.36
N ARG A 114 -13.46 -16.96 9.64
CA ARG A 114 -12.44 -17.18 8.58
C ARG A 114 -12.23 -18.64 8.27
N SER A 115 -11.98 -18.95 6.98
CA SER A 115 -11.65 -20.32 6.57
C SER A 115 -10.23 -20.71 6.99
N LEU A 116 -9.96 -22.01 7.04
CA LEU A 116 -8.64 -22.56 7.35
C LEU A 116 -7.61 -22.08 6.32
N GLU A 117 -8.00 -22.03 5.06
CA GLU A 117 -7.17 -21.57 3.94
C GLU A 117 -6.78 -20.11 4.10
N GLU A 118 -7.73 -19.23 4.45
CA GLU A 118 -7.47 -17.81 4.69
C GLU A 118 -6.50 -17.58 5.85
N ILE A 119 -6.64 -18.35 6.92
CA ILE A 119 -5.75 -18.29 8.09
C ILE A 119 -4.35 -18.75 7.70
N THR A 120 -4.26 -19.87 6.98
CA THR A 120 -2.98 -20.43 6.52
C THR A 120 -2.26 -19.49 5.57
N ASP A 121 -2.97 -18.91 4.60
CA ASP A 121 -2.42 -17.94 3.66
C ASP A 121 -1.87 -16.69 4.39
N ARG A 122 -2.61 -16.18 5.36
CA ARG A 122 -2.17 -15.05 6.17
C ARG A 122 -0.92 -15.36 7.00
N LEU A 123 -0.85 -16.54 7.59
CA LEU A 123 0.33 -16.98 8.34
C LEU A 123 1.54 -17.18 7.42
N ARG A 124 1.34 -17.72 6.22
CA ARG A 124 2.40 -17.88 5.23
C ARG A 124 2.96 -16.52 4.78
N LYS A 125 2.10 -15.56 4.45
CA LYS A 125 2.50 -14.18 4.11
C LYS A 125 3.27 -13.51 5.24
N LYS A 126 2.82 -13.74 6.49
CA LYS A 126 3.51 -13.23 7.67
C LYS A 126 4.90 -13.89 7.84
N GLY A 127 5.00 -15.21 7.67
CA GLY A 127 6.26 -15.93 7.73
C GLY A 127 7.22 -15.52 6.60
N GLU A 128 6.71 -15.34 5.39
CA GLU A 128 7.46 -14.82 4.25
C GLU A 128 8.07 -13.45 4.56
N SER A 129 7.29 -12.56 5.17
CA SER A 129 7.75 -11.20 5.50
C SER A 129 9.00 -11.19 6.39
N TYR A 130 9.21 -12.19 7.23
CA TYR A 130 10.38 -12.30 8.10
C TYR A 130 11.66 -12.70 7.35
N SER A 131 11.53 -13.35 6.19
CA SER A 131 12.66 -13.74 5.34
C SER A 131 13.12 -12.60 4.41
N LEU A 132 12.30 -11.56 4.24
CA LEU A 132 12.59 -10.46 3.33
C LEU A 132 13.59 -9.46 3.93
N LYS A 133 14.37 -8.85 3.04
CA LYS A 133 15.26 -7.76 3.45
C LYS A 133 14.41 -6.55 3.88
N PRO A 134 14.77 -5.91 4.99
CA PRO A 134 14.14 -4.65 5.39
C PRO A 134 14.29 -3.59 4.30
N LEU A 135 13.34 -2.69 4.24
CA LEU A 135 13.42 -1.53 3.37
C LEU A 135 14.63 -0.67 3.74
N SER A 136 15.41 -0.25 2.75
CA SER A 136 16.56 0.62 3.00
C SER A 136 16.11 2.03 3.43
N ASP A 137 16.93 2.71 4.22
CA ASP A 137 16.65 4.08 4.64
C ASP A 137 16.54 5.03 3.43
N SER A 138 17.31 4.77 2.36
CA SER A 138 17.22 5.54 1.11
C SER A 138 15.88 5.34 0.43
N THR A 139 15.39 4.09 0.33
CA THR A 139 14.08 3.80 -0.27
C THR A 139 12.94 4.36 0.57
N LYS A 140 13.03 4.23 1.90
CA LYS A 140 12.06 4.84 2.82
C LYS A 140 12.00 6.36 2.61
N LYS A 141 13.15 7.00 2.48
CA LYS A 141 13.22 8.44 2.22
C LYS A 141 12.57 8.81 0.88
N LEU A 142 12.85 8.06 -0.19
CA LEU A 142 12.22 8.28 -1.51
C LEU A 142 10.70 8.19 -1.44
N ILE A 143 10.16 7.17 -0.76
CA ILE A 143 8.71 7.02 -0.56
C ILE A 143 8.14 8.20 0.21
N THR A 144 8.82 8.62 1.28
CA THR A 144 8.38 9.76 2.09
C THR A 144 8.42 11.07 1.30
N GLU A 145 9.48 11.28 0.51
CA GLU A 145 9.61 12.45 -0.38
C GLU A 145 8.49 12.48 -1.43
N PHE A 146 8.19 11.34 -2.06
CA PHE A 146 7.08 11.25 -3.02
C PHE A 146 5.75 11.67 -2.39
N LEU A 147 5.41 11.13 -1.22
CA LEU A 147 4.16 11.43 -0.50
C LEU A 147 4.10 12.87 0.02
N SER A 148 5.23 13.53 0.19
CA SER A 148 5.29 14.92 0.65
C SER A 148 5.03 15.95 -0.45
N ILE A 149 4.99 15.54 -1.72
CA ILE A 149 4.75 16.45 -2.85
C ILE A 149 3.30 16.90 -2.85
N LYS A 150 3.06 18.08 -2.28
CA LYS A 150 1.75 18.75 -2.20
C LYS A 150 1.93 20.22 -2.57
N ASP A 151 2.39 20.47 -3.79
CA ASP A 151 2.79 21.78 -4.27
C ASP A 151 1.91 22.26 -5.42
N GLU A 152 2.12 23.50 -5.85
CA GLU A 152 1.56 24.00 -7.11
C GLU A 152 2.00 23.10 -8.29
N PRO A 153 1.16 22.91 -9.32
CA PRO A 153 1.36 21.89 -10.35
C PRO A 153 2.75 21.92 -11.02
N SER A 154 3.26 23.10 -11.36
CA SER A 154 4.57 23.23 -12.00
C SER A 154 5.73 22.78 -11.09
N LEU A 155 5.63 23.12 -9.81
CA LEU A 155 6.62 22.74 -8.80
C LEU A 155 6.52 21.25 -8.48
N ALA A 156 5.29 20.71 -8.34
CA ALA A 156 5.05 19.29 -8.11
C ALA A 156 5.63 18.44 -9.25
N ILE A 157 5.39 18.81 -10.50
CA ILE A 157 5.96 18.13 -11.69
C ILE A 157 7.48 18.19 -11.67
N SER A 158 8.06 19.34 -11.32
CA SER A 158 9.52 19.50 -11.22
C SER A 158 10.12 18.58 -10.16
N LYS A 159 9.49 18.47 -8.98
CA LYS A 159 9.91 17.58 -7.90
C LYS A 159 9.78 16.11 -8.31
N LEU A 160 8.67 15.71 -8.92
CA LEU A 160 8.48 14.36 -9.46
C LEU A 160 9.57 13.99 -10.47
N ARG A 161 9.86 14.86 -11.44
CA ARG A 161 10.94 14.64 -12.42
C ARG A 161 12.31 14.50 -11.77
N LYS A 162 12.58 15.26 -10.70
CA LYS A 162 13.84 15.15 -9.94
C LYS A 162 13.91 13.82 -9.21
N LEU A 163 12.81 13.39 -8.59
CA LEU A 163 12.72 12.12 -7.88
C LEU A 163 12.92 10.94 -8.84
N CYS A 164 12.28 10.96 -10.02
CA CYS A 164 12.48 9.92 -11.06
C CYS A 164 13.92 9.80 -11.56
N LYS A 165 14.73 10.85 -11.46
CA LYS A 165 16.16 10.79 -11.82
C LYS A 165 17.04 10.18 -10.73
N SER A 166 16.51 10.01 -9.53
CA SER A 166 17.21 9.41 -8.38
C SER A 166 16.82 7.92 -8.15
N LEU A 167 15.91 7.40 -8.96
CA LEU A 167 15.56 5.97 -9.04
C LEU A 167 16.55 5.23 -9.94
#